data_4bb598c65f730b0a162fb3dbede9b248
#
_entry.id   4bb598c65f730b0a162fb3dbede9b248
#
_cell.length_a   1.000
_cell.length_b   1.000
_cell.length_c   1.000
_cell.angle_alpha   90.00
_cell.angle_beta   90.00
_cell.angle_gamma   90.00
#
_symmetry.space_group_name_H-M   'P 1'
#
loop_
_entity.id
_entity.type
_entity.pdbx_description
1 polymer ?
#
loop_
_entity_poly.entity_id
_entity_poly.type
_entity_poly.pdbx_seq_one_letter_code
_entity_poly.pdbx_strand_id
1 'polypeptide(L)'
;MVFLMNKNDIEMQIKILFDRWVDETNSEIAQQEKVRYAGPVLGREEYRNMLDAIFSNWWSGGSFTFDAEKELALMSDRNHGLLTNSGSSANLLLMEAAKELYFNDGDKILTLSCGFPTTVNPIMSAGLVPVFVDIDMDTLNLSPALLDDALSKDKGIKGVFVAHTLGFKSDIKTLLDVVRKHNVHLFFDCCDAYGTKYEGVPIQSYGKAASFSFYVAHHITMGEGGGVVTNDPDLNATMRGFRNWGRYCASPNCCIRSKDPSLFCPTTKLTNNCDLPSDYIVNYQYEWLGYNLKPLEIQSAILQAQIPKLEKFNEIRRNNYDQFLTYFKSKDLGIKTWEIDEETSPFAFPLLLENTKFNRKHLTDHLQRDKIETRVLFGGNLMLHPAYNKKAHLWESFGKHDNANNIAENFMMLGVSQVNDMEKINKVIEALDSFFKKW
;
A
#
# COMPACT_ATOMS: atom_id res chain seq x y z
N MET A 1 43.96 9.09 -31.11
CA MET A 1 43.43 7.74 -31.22
C MET A 1 42.23 7.65 -30.27
N VAL A 2 41.03 7.86 -30.77
CA VAL A 2 39.83 7.69 -29.97
C VAL A 2 39.65 6.18 -29.81
N PHE A 3 39.97 5.64 -28.64
CA PHE A 3 39.60 4.25 -28.33
C PHE A 3 38.09 4.17 -28.47
N LEU A 4 37.59 3.47 -29.48
CA LEU A 4 36.17 3.13 -29.60
C LEU A 4 35.84 2.18 -28.46
N MET A 5 35.28 2.74 -27.40
CA MET A 5 34.75 1.96 -26.30
C MET A 5 33.64 1.02 -26.83
N ASN A 6 33.67 -0.23 -26.44
CA ASN A 6 32.58 -1.15 -26.76
C ASN A 6 31.35 -0.81 -25.92
N LYS A 7 30.18 -1.42 -26.26
CA LYS A 7 28.93 -1.15 -25.60
C LYS A 7 29.00 -1.38 -24.07
N ASN A 8 29.64 -2.45 -23.63
CA ASN A 8 29.73 -2.80 -22.20
C ASN A 8 30.59 -1.78 -21.44
N ASP A 9 31.67 -1.27 -22.04
CA ASP A 9 32.50 -0.22 -21.45
C ASP A 9 31.71 1.07 -21.28
N ILE A 10 30.88 1.43 -22.26
CA ILE A 10 30.00 2.62 -22.20
C ILE A 10 28.96 2.46 -21.06
N GLU A 11 28.27 1.32 -20.97
CA GLU A 11 27.32 1.04 -19.92
C GLU A 11 27.97 1.12 -18.52
N MET A 12 29.18 0.59 -18.37
CA MET A 12 29.96 0.67 -17.14
C MET A 12 30.34 2.12 -16.79
N GLN A 13 30.79 2.92 -17.75
CA GLN A 13 31.10 4.33 -17.52
C GLN A 13 29.85 5.14 -17.09
N ILE A 14 28.73 4.88 -17.72
CA ILE A 14 27.45 5.51 -17.32
C ILE A 14 27.13 5.18 -15.86
N LYS A 15 27.23 3.93 -15.44
CA LYS A 15 26.98 3.53 -14.05
C LYS A 15 27.92 4.23 -13.06
N ILE A 16 29.21 4.34 -13.38
CA ILE A 16 30.19 5.03 -12.54
C ILE A 16 29.84 6.52 -12.38
N LEU A 17 29.41 7.17 -13.46
CA LEU A 17 29.00 8.58 -13.41
C LEU A 17 27.73 8.76 -12.58
N PHE A 18 26.76 7.85 -12.72
CA PHE A 18 25.55 7.88 -11.90
C PHE A 18 25.85 7.65 -10.42
N ASP A 19 26.77 6.76 -10.06
CA ASP A 19 27.14 6.55 -8.66
C ASP A 19 27.65 7.86 -8.00
N ARG A 20 28.49 8.62 -8.73
CA ARG A 20 28.98 9.91 -8.22
C ARG A 20 27.86 10.93 -8.08
N TRP A 21 27.00 11.03 -9.08
CA TRP A 21 25.84 11.92 -9.04
C TRP A 21 24.90 11.58 -7.88
N VAL A 22 24.67 10.29 -7.60
CA VAL A 22 23.84 9.82 -6.48
C VAL A 22 24.43 10.24 -5.14
N ASP A 23 25.75 10.10 -4.95
CA ASP A 23 26.42 10.49 -3.71
C ASP A 23 26.30 12.01 -3.46
N GLU A 24 26.52 12.83 -4.50
CA GLU A 24 26.37 14.27 -4.41
C GLU A 24 24.93 14.67 -4.12
N THR A 25 23.95 14.09 -4.83
CA THR A 25 22.53 14.35 -4.64
C THR A 25 22.05 13.96 -3.23
N ASN A 26 22.47 12.80 -2.73
CA ASN A 26 22.09 12.37 -1.37
C ASN A 26 22.70 13.28 -0.29
N SER A 27 23.92 13.80 -0.52
CA SER A 27 24.53 14.78 0.38
C SER A 27 23.74 16.10 0.40
N GLU A 28 23.30 16.58 -0.76
CA GLU A 28 22.45 17.78 -0.85
C GLU A 28 21.07 17.59 -0.17
N ILE A 29 20.45 16.41 -0.35
CA ILE A 29 19.18 16.07 0.29
C ILE A 29 19.34 16.02 1.81
N ALA A 30 20.43 15.44 2.32
CA ALA A 30 20.69 15.38 3.76
C ALA A 30 20.84 16.77 4.39
N GLN A 31 21.38 17.74 3.67
CA GLN A 31 21.56 19.11 4.15
C GLN A 31 20.26 19.97 4.10
N GLN A 32 19.14 19.44 3.57
CA GLN A 32 17.89 20.20 3.53
C GLN A 32 17.32 20.39 4.94
N GLU A 33 17.05 21.62 5.30
CA GLU A 33 16.43 21.97 6.61
C GLU A 33 14.98 21.50 6.77
N LYS A 34 14.32 21.15 5.66
CA LYS A 34 12.92 20.74 5.67
C LYS A 34 12.77 19.36 6.28
N VAL A 35 11.91 19.23 7.29
CA VAL A 35 11.48 17.94 7.82
C VAL A 35 10.33 17.43 6.99
N ARG A 36 10.57 16.40 6.21
CA ARG A 36 9.56 15.81 5.33
C ARG A 36 8.65 14.87 6.12
N TYR A 37 7.37 14.85 5.75
CA TYR A 37 6.45 13.83 6.26
C TYR A 37 6.89 12.41 5.85
N ALA A 38 7.23 12.25 4.58
CA ALA A 38 7.77 11.02 4.01
C ALA A 38 8.53 11.32 2.70
N GLY A 39 9.21 10.32 2.15
CA GLY A 39 9.90 10.44 0.88
C GLY A 39 10.76 9.22 0.58
N PRO A 40 11.25 9.09 -0.66
CA PRO A 40 12.10 7.98 -1.07
C PRO A 40 13.51 8.13 -0.50
N VAL A 41 14.12 7.00 -0.16
CA VAL A 41 15.56 6.90 0.08
C VAL A 41 16.12 5.99 -1.01
N LEU A 42 16.75 6.61 -2.02
CA LEU A 42 17.33 5.92 -3.17
C LEU A 42 18.85 5.99 -3.10
N GLY A 43 19.50 4.87 -3.33
CA GLY A 43 20.96 4.74 -3.36
C GLY A 43 21.45 4.23 -4.71
N ARG A 44 22.73 3.88 -4.77
CA ARG A 44 23.39 3.40 -5.99
C ARG A 44 22.71 2.15 -6.56
N GLU A 45 22.20 1.26 -5.71
CA GLU A 45 21.56 -0.01 -6.13
C GLU A 45 20.31 0.27 -6.97
N GLU A 46 19.42 1.17 -6.52
CA GLU A 46 18.22 1.52 -7.25
C GLU A 46 18.55 2.08 -8.62
N TYR A 47 19.48 3.04 -8.68
CA TYR A 47 19.86 3.65 -9.96
C TYR A 47 20.58 2.68 -10.88
N ARG A 48 21.42 1.78 -10.38
CA ARG A 48 22.06 0.72 -11.17
C ARG A 48 21.04 -0.24 -11.76
N ASN A 49 20.08 -0.70 -10.97
CA ASN A 49 19.00 -1.56 -11.45
C ASN A 49 18.14 -0.85 -12.51
N MET A 50 17.85 0.46 -12.31
CA MET A 50 17.15 1.27 -13.32
C MET A 50 17.93 1.31 -14.64
N LEU A 51 19.25 1.54 -14.60
CA LEU A 51 20.10 1.55 -15.79
C LEU A 51 20.12 0.16 -16.47
N ASP A 52 20.17 -0.93 -15.69
CA ASP A 52 20.10 -2.28 -16.24
C ASP A 52 18.77 -2.56 -16.94
N ALA A 53 17.67 -2.08 -16.37
CA ALA A 53 16.36 -2.15 -17.02
C ALA A 53 16.33 -1.32 -18.34
N ILE A 54 16.95 -0.12 -18.35
CA ILE A 54 17.06 0.71 -19.55
C ILE A 54 17.92 0.02 -20.61
N PHE A 55 19.09 -0.51 -20.24
CA PHE A 55 20.01 -1.17 -21.16
C PHE A 55 19.47 -2.47 -21.74
N SER A 56 18.55 -3.14 -21.02
CA SER A 56 17.84 -4.32 -21.54
C SER A 56 16.98 -4.01 -22.78
N ASN A 57 16.63 -2.75 -22.99
CA ASN A 57 15.71 -2.28 -24.02
C ASN A 57 14.32 -2.95 -23.97
N TRP A 58 13.93 -3.49 -22.82
CA TRP A 58 12.61 -4.10 -22.56
C TRP A 58 11.99 -3.46 -21.32
N TRP A 59 10.92 -2.67 -21.50
CA TRP A 59 10.42 -1.76 -20.47
C TRP A 59 9.05 -2.15 -19.88
N SER A 60 8.50 -3.26 -20.28
CA SER A 60 7.18 -3.72 -19.82
C SER A 60 7.22 -5.18 -19.37
N GLY A 61 7.13 -5.42 -18.06
CA GLY A 61 7.00 -6.76 -17.47
C GLY A 61 8.09 -7.74 -17.92
N GLY A 62 9.32 -7.54 -17.44
CA GLY A 62 10.48 -8.37 -17.72
C GLY A 62 11.03 -9.07 -16.46
N SER A 63 12.35 -9.32 -16.43
CA SER A 63 13.00 -10.06 -15.36
C SER A 63 12.86 -9.41 -13.99
N PHE A 64 13.05 -8.08 -13.90
CA PHE A 64 12.88 -7.36 -12.63
C PHE A 64 11.46 -7.47 -12.08
N THR A 65 10.44 -7.38 -12.95
CA THR A 65 9.04 -7.56 -12.54
C THR A 65 8.80 -8.96 -11.97
N PHE A 66 9.32 -10.01 -12.62
CA PHE A 66 9.12 -11.39 -12.14
C PHE A 66 9.84 -11.70 -10.84
N ASP A 67 11.08 -11.25 -10.74
CA ASP A 67 11.89 -11.47 -9.55
C ASP A 67 11.26 -10.70 -8.37
N ALA A 68 10.84 -9.45 -8.56
CA ALA A 68 10.14 -8.68 -7.53
C ALA A 68 8.76 -9.26 -7.15
N GLU A 69 7.97 -9.79 -8.11
CA GLU A 69 6.71 -10.51 -7.80
C GLU A 69 6.97 -11.74 -6.92
N LYS A 70 8.04 -12.49 -7.20
CA LYS A 70 8.44 -13.65 -6.42
C LYS A 70 8.91 -13.28 -5.02
N GLU A 71 9.76 -12.26 -4.90
CA GLU A 71 10.25 -11.75 -3.62
C GLU A 71 9.09 -11.20 -2.76
N LEU A 72 8.16 -10.46 -3.36
CA LEU A 72 6.97 -9.97 -2.68
C LEU A 72 6.13 -11.13 -2.09
N ALA A 73 5.95 -12.21 -2.84
CA ALA A 73 5.26 -13.40 -2.36
C ALA A 73 5.99 -14.05 -1.18
N LEU A 74 7.32 -14.26 -1.31
CA LEU A 74 8.15 -14.87 -0.25
C LEU A 74 8.13 -14.05 1.05
N MET A 75 8.31 -12.74 0.97
CA MET A 75 8.29 -11.85 2.14
C MET A 75 6.92 -11.75 2.81
N SER A 76 5.88 -12.11 2.08
CA SER A 76 4.49 -12.09 2.56
C SER A 76 4.02 -13.46 3.06
N ASP A 77 4.88 -14.48 3.07
CA ASP A 77 4.50 -15.88 3.34
C ASP A 77 3.30 -16.31 2.49
N ARG A 78 3.38 -16.03 1.16
CA ARG A 78 2.34 -16.33 0.17
C ARG A 78 2.92 -17.04 -1.05
N ASN A 79 2.06 -17.79 -1.74
CA ASN A 79 2.44 -18.53 -2.93
C ASN A 79 2.53 -17.65 -4.18
N HIS A 80 1.73 -16.57 -4.23
CA HIS A 80 1.60 -15.72 -5.40
C HIS A 80 1.75 -14.25 -5.05
N GLY A 81 2.55 -13.55 -5.84
CA GLY A 81 2.68 -12.09 -5.84
C GLY A 81 2.45 -11.53 -7.24
N LEU A 82 1.84 -10.36 -7.32
CA LEU A 82 1.51 -9.68 -8.56
C LEU A 82 1.76 -8.18 -8.39
N LEU A 83 2.60 -7.59 -9.24
CA LEU A 83 2.85 -6.14 -9.24
C LEU A 83 1.85 -5.39 -10.13
N THR A 84 1.55 -4.16 -9.72
CA THR A 84 0.72 -3.20 -10.43
C THR A 84 1.41 -1.83 -10.51
N ASN A 85 0.88 -0.94 -11.35
CA ASN A 85 1.42 0.42 -11.53
C ASN A 85 1.09 1.40 -10.40
N SER A 86 0.27 1.01 -9.42
CA SER A 86 0.00 1.76 -8.18
C SER A 86 -0.70 0.89 -7.14
N GLY A 87 -0.68 1.29 -5.84
CA GLY A 87 -1.49 0.66 -4.79
C GLY A 87 -2.98 0.76 -5.06
N SER A 88 -3.44 1.89 -5.62
CA SER A 88 -4.84 2.05 -6.05
C SER A 88 -5.25 1.04 -7.11
N SER A 89 -4.37 0.76 -8.07
CA SER A 89 -4.57 -0.29 -9.06
C SER A 89 -4.53 -1.69 -8.46
N ALA A 90 -3.75 -1.90 -7.39
CA ALA A 90 -3.71 -3.16 -6.66
C ALA A 90 -5.06 -3.42 -5.98
N ASN A 91 -5.63 -2.43 -5.30
CA ASN A 91 -6.96 -2.51 -4.69
C ASN A 91 -8.07 -2.74 -5.73
N LEU A 92 -8.04 -2.01 -6.84
CA LEU A 92 -8.98 -2.20 -7.94
C LEU A 92 -8.92 -3.62 -8.49
N LEU A 93 -7.71 -4.09 -8.81
CA LEU A 93 -7.48 -5.41 -9.38
C LEU A 93 -7.91 -6.53 -8.44
N LEU A 94 -7.61 -6.39 -7.13
CA LEU A 94 -8.03 -7.35 -6.11
C LEU A 94 -9.56 -7.44 -6.03
N MET A 95 -10.24 -6.30 -5.99
CA MET A 95 -11.69 -6.28 -5.81
C MET A 95 -12.44 -6.74 -7.06
N GLU A 96 -11.99 -6.39 -8.26
CA GLU A 96 -12.56 -6.89 -9.52
C GLU A 96 -12.43 -8.42 -9.64
N ALA A 97 -11.24 -8.95 -9.32
CA ALA A 97 -11.03 -10.40 -9.36
C ALA A 97 -11.79 -11.14 -8.25
N ALA A 98 -11.89 -10.53 -7.06
CA ALA A 98 -12.70 -11.10 -5.96
C ALA A 98 -14.18 -11.10 -6.30
N LYS A 99 -14.68 -10.02 -6.98
CA LYS A 99 -16.07 -9.96 -7.49
C LYS A 99 -16.35 -11.10 -8.45
N GLU A 100 -15.47 -11.32 -9.40
CA GLU A 100 -15.62 -12.39 -10.41
C GLU A 100 -15.75 -13.78 -9.80
N LEU A 101 -14.99 -14.05 -8.71
CA LEU A 101 -14.88 -15.39 -8.14
C LEU A 101 -15.80 -15.66 -6.95
N TYR A 102 -16.12 -14.63 -6.15
CA TYR A 102 -16.72 -14.85 -4.83
C TYR A 102 -18.02 -14.07 -4.58
N PHE A 103 -18.33 -13.06 -5.40
CA PHE A 103 -19.47 -12.17 -5.13
C PHE A 103 -20.39 -12.03 -6.33
N ASN A 104 -21.64 -11.67 -6.06
CA ASN A 104 -22.62 -11.29 -7.05
C ASN A 104 -22.83 -9.77 -7.06
N ASP A 105 -23.44 -9.23 -8.13
CA ASP A 105 -23.80 -7.82 -8.20
C ASP A 105 -24.67 -7.42 -7.01
N GLY A 106 -24.29 -6.32 -6.33
CA GLY A 106 -24.99 -5.82 -5.18
C GLY A 106 -24.66 -6.51 -3.84
N ASP A 107 -23.78 -7.54 -3.84
CA ASP A 107 -23.29 -8.09 -2.57
C ASP A 107 -22.55 -7.00 -1.77
N LYS A 108 -22.69 -7.06 -0.44
CA LYS A 108 -22.16 -6.03 0.45
C LYS A 108 -20.78 -6.39 0.96
N ILE A 109 -19.89 -5.39 0.97
CA ILE A 109 -18.52 -5.48 1.49
C ILE A 109 -18.36 -4.50 2.65
N LEU A 110 -18.10 -5.00 3.86
CA LEU A 110 -17.83 -4.16 5.01
C LEU A 110 -16.45 -3.50 4.88
N THR A 111 -16.41 -2.20 5.18
CA THR A 111 -15.18 -1.39 5.15
C THR A 111 -15.23 -0.27 6.19
N LEU A 112 -14.07 0.34 6.51
CA LEU A 112 -14.03 1.45 7.46
C LEU A 112 -14.48 2.77 6.81
N SER A 113 -15.20 3.59 7.58
CA SER A 113 -15.53 4.96 7.17
C SER A 113 -14.32 5.90 7.23
N CYS A 114 -13.32 5.57 8.04
CA CYS A 114 -12.07 6.31 8.14
C CYS A 114 -10.97 5.59 7.35
N GLY A 115 -10.42 6.23 6.32
CA GLY A 115 -9.37 5.60 5.53
C GLY A 115 -9.05 6.33 4.24
N PHE A 116 -8.42 5.60 3.32
CA PHE A 116 -8.06 6.13 2.01
C PHE A 116 -9.13 5.77 0.96
N PRO A 117 -9.48 6.69 0.04
CA PRO A 117 -10.56 6.47 -0.93
C PRO A 117 -10.40 5.20 -1.78
N THR A 118 -9.18 4.83 -2.14
CA THR A 118 -8.94 3.70 -3.06
C THR A 118 -8.99 2.33 -2.39
N THR A 119 -9.20 2.24 -1.07
CA THR A 119 -9.67 1.02 -0.40
C THR A 119 -11.17 0.80 -0.65
N VAL A 120 -11.95 1.88 -0.77
CA VAL A 120 -13.42 1.83 -0.87
C VAL A 120 -13.92 1.89 -2.33
N ASN A 121 -13.36 2.81 -3.14
CA ASN A 121 -13.82 3.05 -4.50
C ASN A 121 -13.91 1.77 -5.37
N PRO A 122 -12.96 0.81 -5.30
CA PRO A 122 -13.02 -0.44 -6.05
C PRO A 122 -14.25 -1.29 -5.74
N ILE A 123 -14.76 -1.25 -4.51
CA ILE A 123 -15.98 -1.97 -4.12
C ILE A 123 -17.15 -1.48 -4.98
N MET A 124 -17.35 -0.16 -5.06
CA MET A 124 -18.40 0.43 -5.88
C MET A 124 -18.16 0.23 -7.39
N SER A 125 -16.90 0.31 -7.84
CA SER A 125 -16.56 0.12 -9.24
C SER A 125 -16.84 -1.30 -9.73
N ALA A 126 -16.65 -2.29 -8.86
CA ALA A 126 -16.97 -3.70 -9.13
C ALA A 126 -18.47 -4.03 -9.04
N GLY A 127 -19.35 -3.05 -8.82
CA GLY A 127 -20.79 -3.27 -8.68
C GLY A 127 -21.20 -3.85 -7.33
N LEU A 128 -20.33 -3.75 -6.32
CA LEU A 128 -20.58 -4.16 -4.95
C LEU A 128 -21.00 -2.95 -4.09
N VAL A 129 -21.57 -3.19 -2.93
CA VAL A 129 -22.06 -2.14 -2.03
C VAL A 129 -21.16 -2.06 -0.79
N PRO A 130 -20.35 -0.99 -0.60
CA PRO A 130 -19.61 -0.80 0.64
C PRO A 130 -20.57 -0.51 1.79
N VAL A 131 -20.38 -1.24 2.91
CA VAL A 131 -21.03 -0.97 4.19
C VAL A 131 -20.01 -0.36 5.13
N PHE A 132 -20.12 0.92 5.38
CA PHE A 132 -19.22 1.65 6.25
C PHE A 132 -19.48 1.31 7.72
N VAL A 133 -18.41 1.05 8.47
CA VAL A 133 -18.41 0.97 9.93
C VAL A 133 -17.40 1.94 10.52
N ASP A 134 -17.55 2.27 11.82
CA ASP A 134 -16.61 3.16 12.48
C ASP A 134 -15.25 2.50 12.74
N ILE A 135 -14.25 3.31 12.96
CA ILE A 135 -12.90 2.88 13.33
C ILE A 135 -12.80 2.73 14.84
N ASP A 136 -12.06 1.75 15.30
CA ASP A 136 -11.72 1.57 16.71
C ASP A 136 -10.59 2.55 17.11
N MET A 137 -10.79 3.28 18.21
CA MET A 137 -9.85 4.32 18.66
C MET A 137 -8.65 3.81 19.43
N ASP A 138 -8.61 2.54 19.78
CA ASP A 138 -7.45 1.96 20.45
C ASP A 138 -6.47 1.35 19.44
N THR A 139 -7.00 0.77 18.37
CA THR A 139 -6.20 0.09 17.34
C THR A 139 -6.07 0.88 16.05
N LEU A 140 -6.84 1.94 15.83
CA LEU A 140 -7.01 2.67 14.55
C LEU A 140 -7.41 1.75 13.39
N ASN A 141 -8.11 0.66 13.67
CA ASN A 141 -8.51 -0.37 12.73
C ASN A 141 -9.94 -0.85 12.99
N LEU A 142 -10.32 -1.96 12.33
CA LEU A 142 -11.62 -2.59 12.53
C LEU A 142 -11.69 -3.32 13.89
N SER A 143 -12.70 -3.01 14.68
CA SER A 143 -13.03 -3.76 15.91
C SER A 143 -13.66 -5.11 15.57
N PRO A 144 -13.15 -6.25 16.10
CA PRO A 144 -13.78 -7.55 15.93
C PRO A 144 -15.22 -7.61 16.47
N ALA A 145 -15.48 -6.91 17.57
CA ALA A 145 -16.83 -6.86 18.16
C ALA A 145 -17.82 -6.12 17.26
N LEU A 146 -17.39 -5.01 16.65
CA LEU A 146 -18.21 -4.26 15.69
C LEU A 146 -18.43 -5.07 14.41
N LEU A 147 -17.44 -5.81 13.96
CA LEU A 147 -17.58 -6.72 12.83
C LEU A 147 -18.61 -7.83 13.12
N ASP A 148 -18.52 -8.48 14.26
CA ASP A 148 -19.46 -9.56 14.65
C ASP A 148 -20.91 -9.03 14.77
N ASP A 149 -21.10 -7.85 15.32
CA ASP A 149 -22.41 -7.19 15.41
C ASP A 149 -22.98 -6.86 14.02
N ALA A 150 -22.19 -6.28 13.13
CA ALA A 150 -22.61 -5.96 11.77
C ALA A 150 -22.99 -7.22 10.97
N LEU A 151 -22.15 -8.26 11.00
CA LEU A 151 -22.40 -9.53 10.31
C LEU A 151 -23.57 -10.33 10.92
N SER A 152 -23.88 -10.11 12.19
CA SER A 152 -25.03 -10.74 12.84
C SER A 152 -26.34 -10.10 12.38
N LYS A 153 -26.35 -8.78 12.18
CA LYS A 153 -27.53 -7.99 11.83
C LYS A 153 -27.79 -7.88 10.33
N ASP A 154 -26.72 -7.86 9.51
CA ASP A 154 -26.85 -7.80 8.06
C ASP A 154 -26.21 -9.01 7.37
N LYS A 155 -27.06 -9.95 6.97
CA LYS A 155 -26.65 -11.18 6.25
C LYS A 155 -26.34 -10.94 4.75
N GLY A 156 -26.56 -9.74 4.26
CA GLY A 156 -26.15 -9.29 2.92
C GLY A 156 -24.64 -9.03 2.80
N ILE A 157 -23.94 -8.82 3.92
CA ILE A 157 -22.48 -8.65 3.94
C ILE A 157 -21.82 -10.00 3.66
N LYS A 158 -21.06 -10.07 2.56
CA LYS A 158 -20.38 -11.28 2.06
C LYS A 158 -18.86 -11.21 2.17
N GLY A 159 -18.33 -10.02 2.34
CA GLY A 159 -16.89 -9.79 2.45
C GLY A 159 -16.54 -8.61 3.35
N VAL A 160 -15.27 -8.56 3.70
CA VAL A 160 -14.63 -7.50 4.49
C VAL A 160 -13.37 -7.07 3.73
N PHE A 161 -13.25 -5.78 3.43
CA PHE A 161 -12.05 -5.19 2.85
C PHE A 161 -11.64 -3.97 3.66
N VAL A 162 -10.57 -4.08 4.43
CA VAL A 162 -10.12 -3.05 5.38
C VAL A 162 -8.62 -2.84 5.31
N ALA A 163 -8.21 -1.61 5.58
CA ALA A 163 -6.79 -1.26 5.70
C ALA A 163 -6.24 -1.58 7.09
N HIS A 164 -4.94 -1.88 7.17
CA HIS A 164 -4.15 -1.79 8.38
C HIS A 164 -3.60 -0.37 8.49
N THR A 165 -4.41 0.50 9.06
CA THR A 165 -4.17 1.95 9.10
C THR A 165 -2.87 2.29 9.83
N LEU A 166 -2.01 3.08 9.18
CA LEU A 166 -0.72 3.55 9.71
C LEU A 166 0.24 2.44 10.19
N GLY A 167 0.05 1.20 9.74
CA GLY A 167 0.86 0.06 10.18
C GLY A 167 0.40 -0.59 11.48
N PHE A 168 -0.66 -0.07 12.10
CA PHE A 168 -1.24 -0.65 13.31
C PHE A 168 -2.00 -1.95 13.03
N LYS A 169 -2.13 -2.77 14.05
CA LYS A 169 -2.75 -4.10 13.99
C LYS A 169 -4.09 -4.13 14.72
N SER A 170 -5.09 -4.77 14.11
CA SER A 170 -6.25 -5.28 14.85
C SER A 170 -5.90 -6.57 15.59
N ASP A 171 -6.79 -7.05 16.43
CA ASP A 171 -6.77 -8.45 16.89
C ASP A 171 -7.15 -9.38 15.73
N ILE A 172 -6.11 -9.79 14.97
CA ILE A 172 -6.25 -10.61 13.75
C ILE A 172 -6.90 -11.96 14.05
N LYS A 173 -6.54 -12.58 15.17
CA LYS A 173 -7.09 -13.86 15.58
C LYS A 173 -8.61 -13.79 15.74
N THR A 174 -9.05 -12.82 16.54
CA THR A 174 -10.50 -12.63 16.77
C THR A 174 -11.21 -12.21 15.48
N LEU A 175 -10.62 -11.38 14.62
CA LEU A 175 -11.18 -11.06 13.30
C LEU A 175 -11.37 -12.32 12.44
N LEU A 176 -10.37 -13.20 12.38
CA LEU A 176 -10.45 -14.44 11.64
C LEU A 176 -11.53 -15.39 12.19
N ASP A 177 -11.70 -15.46 13.50
CA ASP A 177 -12.75 -16.28 14.11
C ASP A 177 -14.13 -15.74 13.76
N VAL A 178 -14.32 -14.42 13.78
CA VAL A 178 -15.58 -13.77 13.37
C VAL A 178 -15.89 -14.04 11.89
N VAL A 179 -14.92 -13.86 10.98
CA VAL A 179 -15.19 -14.10 9.55
C VAL A 179 -15.46 -15.57 9.24
N ARG A 180 -14.81 -16.51 9.96
CA ARG A 180 -15.13 -17.95 9.87
C ARG A 180 -16.54 -18.27 10.37
N LYS A 181 -16.91 -17.72 11.55
CA LYS A 181 -18.25 -17.87 12.14
C LYS A 181 -19.37 -17.45 11.19
N HIS A 182 -19.17 -16.36 10.45
CA HIS A 182 -20.15 -15.83 9.52
C HIS A 182 -19.96 -16.27 8.07
N ASN A 183 -18.93 -17.06 7.78
CA ASN A 183 -18.58 -17.56 6.43
C ASN A 183 -18.48 -16.43 5.40
N VAL A 184 -17.72 -15.37 5.72
CA VAL A 184 -17.44 -14.23 4.83
C VAL A 184 -15.98 -14.19 4.43
N HIS A 185 -15.67 -13.55 3.31
CA HIS A 185 -14.29 -13.38 2.82
C HIS A 185 -13.63 -12.15 3.46
N LEU A 186 -12.34 -12.27 3.83
CA LEU A 186 -11.54 -11.19 4.40
C LEU A 186 -10.36 -10.86 3.48
N PHE A 187 -10.24 -9.58 3.13
CA PHE A 187 -9.15 -9.01 2.35
C PHE A 187 -8.55 -7.83 3.11
N PHE A 188 -7.23 -7.62 2.94
CA PHE A 188 -6.54 -6.51 3.58
C PHE A 188 -5.92 -5.55 2.57
N ASP A 189 -6.00 -4.26 2.88
CA ASP A 189 -5.17 -3.22 2.30
C ASP A 189 -3.98 -2.98 3.25
N CYS A 190 -2.80 -3.46 2.87
CA CYS A 190 -1.57 -3.34 3.64
C CYS A 190 -0.65 -2.24 3.10
N CYS A 191 -1.18 -1.24 2.40
CA CYS A 191 -0.38 -0.14 1.85
C CYS A 191 0.45 0.56 2.93
N ASP A 192 -0.10 0.75 4.13
CA ASP A 192 0.55 1.41 5.26
C ASP A 192 1.26 0.44 6.22
N ALA A 193 1.26 -0.86 5.96
CA ALA A 193 1.64 -1.87 6.95
C ALA A 193 2.70 -2.87 6.46
N TYR A 194 3.45 -2.52 5.41
CA TYR A 194 4.44 -3.44 4.87
C TYR A 194 5.60 -3.63 5.84
N GLY A 195 5.76 -4.87 6.31
CA GLY A 195 6.72 -5.26 7.35
C GLY A 195 6.12 -5.41 8.75
N THR A 196 4.86 -4.98 8.97
CA THR A 196 4.13 -5.28 10.22
C THR A 196 3.89 -6.79 10.33
N LYS A 197 4.09 -7.31 11.54
CA LYS A 197 3.83 -8.72 11.88
C LYS A 197 2.77 -8.81 12.97
N TYR A 198 2.11 -9.95 13.03
CA TYR A 198 1.22 -10.34 14.12
C TYR A 198 1.62 -11.73 14.60
N GLU A 199 2.05 -11.87 15.86
CA GLU A 199 2.62 -13.10 16.43
C GLU A 199 3.78 -13.69 15.56
N GLY A 200 4.69 -12.84 15.11
CA GLY A 200 5.85 -13.21 14.29
C GLY A 200 5.57 -13.44 12.80
N VAL A 201 4.30 -13.46 12.38
CA VAL A 201 3.87 -13.73 11.00
C VAL A 201 3.54 -12.43 10.27
N PRO A 202 3.98 -12.22 9.01
CA PRO A 202 3.64 -11.03 8.25
C PRO A 202 2.11 -10.80 8.19
N ILE A 203 1.64 -9.59 8.49
CA ILE A 203 0.21 -9.30 8.62
C ILE A 203 -0.56 -9.58 7.32
N GLN A 204 0.08 -9.41 6.18
CA GLN A 204 -0.46 -9.68 4.85
C GLN A 204 -0.63 -11.17 4.53
N SER A 205 -0.10 -12.06 5.37
CA SER A 205 -0.32 -13.50 5.21
C SER A 205 -1.66 -13.97 5.75
N TYR A 206 -2.36 -13.11 6.49
CA TYR A 206 -3.71 -13.36 6.95
C TYR A 206 -4.75 -12.93 5.91
N GLY A 207 -5.98 -13.40 6.06
CA GLY A 207 -7.03 -13.15 5.08
C GLY A 207 -6.82 -13.90 3.76
N LYS A 208 -7.65 -13.63 2.75
CA LYS A 208 -7.64 -14.30 1.45
C LYS A 208 -6.60 -13.72 0.49
N ALA A 209 -6.41 -12.41 0.54
CA ALA A 209 -5.38 -11.69 -0.18
C ALA A 209 -5.10 -10.34 0.50
N ALA A 210 -3.95 -9.74 0.17
CA ALA A 210 -3.56 -8.42 0.63
C ALA A 210 -2.95 -7.60 -0.50
N SER A 211 -3.27 -6.30 -0.53
CA SER A 211 -2.71 -5.32 -1.45
C SER A 211 -1.65 -4.45 -0.80
N PHE A 212 -0.79 -3.84 -1.62
CA PHE A 212 0.30 -2.96 -1.22
C PHE A 212 0.39 -1.73 -2.10
N SER A 213 0.99 -0.67 -1.55
CA SER A 213 1.47 0.47 -2.30
C SER A 213 2.98 0.63 -2.13
N PHE A 214 3.65 0.94 -3.24
CA PHE A 214 5.06 1.29 -3.29
C PHE A 214 5.25 2.73 -3.82
N TYR A 215 4.28 3.59 -3.53
CA TYR A 215 4.39 5.03 -3.74
C TYR A 215 5.52 5.61 -2.87
N VAL A 216 6.08 6.74 -3.25
CA VAL A 216 7.26 7.35 -2.61
C VAL A 216 7.15 7.62 -1.10
N ALA A 217 5.94 7.67 -0.56
CA ALA A 217 5.71 7.93 0.87
C ALA A 217 5.69 6.65 1.73
N HIS A 218 5.61 5.45 1.13
CA HIS A 218 5.51 4.19 1.86
C HIS A 218 6.86 3.69 2.40
N HIS A 219 6.86 2.52 3.03
CA HIS A 219 8.02 1.93 3.70
C HIS A 219 9.18 1.69 2.73
N ILE A 220 8.88 1.16 1.54
CA ILE A 220 9.76 1.05 0.38
C ILE A 220 9.03 1.56 -0.85
N THR A 221 9.76 1.88 -1.91
CA THR A 221 9.17 2.51 -3.09
C THR A 221 9.65 1.92 -4.41
N MET A 222 8.82 2.06 -5.44
CA MET A 222 9.20 1.92 -6.85
C MET A 222 8.85 3.19 -7.66
N GLY A 223 8.74 4.33 -6.96
CA GLY A 223 8.25 5.60 -7.50
C GLY A 223 6.74 5.64 -7.45
N GLU A 224 6.10 5.09 -8.44
CA GLU A 224 4.69 4.67 -8.46
C GLU A 224 4.64 3.16 -8.61
N GLY A 225 3.77 2.50 -7.84
CA GLY A 225 3.57 1.06 -7.93
C GLY A 225 2.75 0.49 -6.81
N GLY A 226 2.41 -0.78 -6.96
CA GLY A 226 1.69 -1.55 -5.97
C GLY A 226 1.81 -3.04 -6.24
N GLY A 227 1.14 -3.84 -5.43
CA GLY A 227 1.11 -5.28 -5.62
C GLY A 227 0.00 -5.94 -4.84
N VAL A 228 -0.25 -7.20 -5.15
CA VAL A 228 -1.20 -8.05 -4.43
C VAL A 228 -0.54 -9.40 -4.16
N VAL A 229 -0.81 -9.99 -3.00
CA VAL A 229 -0.37 -11.33 -2.64
C VAL A 229 -1.55 -12.21 -2.24
N THR A 230 -1.47 -13.49 -2.58
CA THR A 230 -2.51 -14.48 -2.23
C THR A 230 -1.96 -15.91 -2.27
N ASN A 231 -2.64 -16.84 -1.61
CA ASN A 231 -2.43 -18.28 -1.77
C ASN A 231 -3.43 -18.91 -2.74
N ASP A 232 -4.45 -18.17 -3.16
CA ASP A 232 -5.48 -18.67 -4.06
C ASP A 232 -5.01 -18.58 -5.51
N PRO A 233 -4.79 -19.72 -6.20
CA PRO A 233 -4.30 -19.72 -7.57
C PRO A 233 -5.30 -19.15 -8.58
N ASP A 234 -6.61 -19.34 -8.34
CA ASP A 234 -7.65 -18.84 -9.22
C ASP A 234 -7.76 -17.32 -9.12
N LEU A 235 -7.68 -16.78 -7.89
CA LEU A 235 -7.63 -15.34 -7.68
C LEU A 235 -6.39 -14.72 -8.34
N ASN A 236 -5.21 -15.34 -8.20
CA ASN A 236 -3.99 -14.87 -8.87
C ASN A 236 -4.14 -14.91 -10.40
N ALA A 237 -4.70 -15.99 -10.95
CA ALA A 237 -4.91 -16.13 -12.39
C ALA A 237 -5.86 -15.06 -12.92
N THR A 238 -6.99 -14.86 -12.25
CA THR A 238 -8.00 -13.87 -12.59
C THR A 238 -7.43 -12.44 -12.52
N MET A 239 -6.71 -12.10 -11.46
CA MET A 239 -6.02 -10.82 -11.35
C MET A 239 -5.01 -10.58 -12.47
N ARG A 240 -4.24 -11.62 -12.87
CA ARG A 240 -3.31 -11.52 -14.01
C ARG A 240 -4.04 -11.25 -15.32
N GLY A 241 -5.19 -11.85 -15.51
CA GLY A 241 -6.07 -11.60 -16.64
C GLY A 241 -6.57 -10.16 -16.67
N PHE A 242 -7.20 -9.68 -15.61
CA PHE A 242 -7.67 -8.31 -15.47
C PHE A 242 -6.57 -7.27 -15.65
N ARG A 243 -5.38 -7.50 -15.06
CA ARG A 243 -4.21 -6.62 -15.21
C ARG A 243 -3.75 -6.47 -16.66
N ASN A 244 -3.98 -7.50 -17.49
CA ASN A 244 -3.50 -7.59 -18.86
C ASN A 244 -4.66 -7.59 -19.89
N TRP A 245 -5.47 -6.55 -19.86
CA TRP A 245 -6.61 -6.29 -20.74
C TRP A 245 -7.73 -7.32 -20.67
N GLY A 246 -7.80 -8.16 -19.66
CA GLY A 246 -8.79 -9.25 -19.56
C GLY A 246 -8.43 -10.48 -20.38
N ARG A 247 -7.17 -10.66 -20.74
CA ARG A 247 -6.70 -11.81 -21.51
C ARG A 247 -6.84 -13.10 -20.73
N TYR A 248 -7.33 -14.16 -21.40
CA TYR A 248 -7.48 -15.48 -20.83
C TYR A 248 -6.15 -16.11 -20.38
N CYS A 249 -5.04 -15.81 -21.06
CA CYS A 249 -3.74 -16.39 -20.71
C CYS A 249 -3.21 -15.82 -19.39
N ALA A 250 -3.51 -16.53 -18.33
CA ALA A 250 -3.07 -16.26 -16.95
C ALA A 250 -1.94 -17.20 -16.49
N SER A 251 -1.34 -17.98 -17.39
CA SER A 251 -0.29 -18.94 -17.01
C SER A 251 0.87 -18.25 -16.30
N PRO A 252 1.24 -18.67 -15.07
CA PRO A 252 2.44 -18.19 -14.38
C PRO A 252 3.72 -18.51 -15.16
N ASN A 253 3.68 -19.55 -16.00
CA ASN A 253 4.74 -19.99 -16.88
C ASN A 253 4.52 -19.52 -18.32
N CYS A 254 4.05 -18.30 -18.50
CA CYS A 254 3.81 -17.73 -19.82
C CYS A 254 5.10 -17.79 -20.67
N CYS A 255 5.02 -18.42 -21.84
CA CYS A 255 6.12 -18.54 -22.80
C CYS A 255 6.66 -17.20 -23.30
N ILE A 256 5.83 -16.14 -23.34
CA ILE A 256 6.25 -14.78 -23.64
C ILE A 256 7.20 -14.24 -22.54
N ARG A 257 7.20 -14.86 -21.37
CA ARG A 257 8.02 -14.50 -20.20
C ARG A 257 9.27 -15.38 -20.09
N SER A 258 9.33 -16.48 -20.82
CA SER A 258 10.53 -17.31 -20.89
C SER A 258 11.62 -16.53 -21.66
N LYS A 259 12.83 -16.53 -21.13
CA LYS A 259 14.02 -16.07 -21.87
C LYS A 259 14.38 -17.01 -23.03
N ASP A 260 13.66 -18.12 -23.17
CA ASP A 260 13.86 -19.09 -24.23
C ASP A 260 12.99 -18.72 -25.45
N PRO A 261 13.57 -18.21 -26.52
CA PRO A 261 12.87 -17.82 -27.73
C PRO A 261 12.28 -19.02 -28.50
N SER A 262 12.63 -20.26 -28.14
CA SER A 262 12.08 -21.48 -28.75
C SER A 262 10.73 -21.88 -28.16
N LEU A 263 10.36 -21.32 -27.00
CA LEU A 263 9.08 -21.62 -26.36
C LEU A 263 7.95 -20.80 -26.97
N PHE A 264 7.16 -21.45 -27.83
CA PHE A 264 5.88 -20.94 -28.28
C PHE A 264 4.82 -21.11 -27.19
N CYS A 265 3.82 -20.20 -27.18
CA CYS A 265 2.70 -20.30 -26.24
C CYS A 265 2.00 -21.65 -26.43
N PRO A 266 2.01 -22.55 -25.42
CA PRO A 266 1.34 -23.84 -25.55
C PRO A 266 -0.19 -23.71 -25.56
N THR A 267 -0.73 -22.56 -25.17
CA THR A 267 -2.16 -22.27 -25.19
C THR A 267 -2.55 -21.84 -26.60
N THR A 268 -2.71 -22.82 -27.47
CA THR A 268 -3.16 -22.61 -28.85
C THR A 268 -4.66 -22.83 -29.04
N LYS A 269 -5.37 -23.20 -27.96
CA LYS A 269 -6.81 -23.48 -28.02
C LYS A 269 -7.59 -22.32 -27.40
N LEU A 270 -8.53 -21.79 -28.14
CA LEU A 270 -9.62 -20.98 -27.66
C LEU A 270 -10.43 -21.74 -26.60
N THR A 271 -11.01 -21.05 -25.64
CA THR A 271 -11.96 -21.69 -24.71
C THR A 271 -13.19 -22.20 -25.47
N ASN A 272 -13.79 -23.28 -24.98
CA ASN A 272 -14.91 -23.95 -25.65
C ASN A 272 -16.18 -23.08 -25.76
N ASN A 273 -16.23 -21.94 -25.06
CA ASN A 273 -17.36 -21.00 -25.03
C ASN A 273 -17.09 -19.72 -25.82
N CYS A 274 -16.27 -19.77 -26.86
CA CYS A 274 -15.91 -18.61 -27.66
C CYS A 274 -16.36 -18.78 -29.10
N ASP A 275 -17.12 -17.82 -29.63
CA ASP A 275 -17.62 -17.79 -31.02
C ASP A 275 -16.57 -17.27 -32.02
N LEU A 276 -15.33 -17.02 -31.57
CA LEU A 276 -14.22 -16.64 -32.44
C LEU A 276 -13.82 -17.80 -33.37
N PRO A 277 -13.34 -17.49 -34.61
CA PRO A 277 -12.83 -18.51 -35.51
C PRO A 277 -11.76 -19.41 -34.87
N SER A 278 -11.74 -20.69 -35.19
CA SER A 278 -10.84 -21.68 -34.58
C SER A 278 -9.34 -21.41 -34.79
N ASP A 279 -8.99 -20.59 -35.78
CA ASP A 279 -7.64 -20.14 -36.10
C ASP A 279 -7.29 -18.77 -35.47
N TYR A 280 -8.21 -18.21 -34.68
CA TYR A 280 -7.97 -16.90 -34.01
C TYR A 280 -6.82 -16.98 -33.01
N ILE A 281 -6.05 -15.90 -32.90
CA ILE A 281 -4.86 -15.86 -32.04
C ILE A 281 -5.30 -15.72 -30.59
N VAL A 282 -5.01 -16.74 -29.77
CA VAL A 282 -5.38 -16.82 -28.33
C VAL A 282 -4.97 -15.57 -27.54
N ASN A 283 -3.86 -14.93 -27.91
CA ASN A 283 -3.40 -13.71 -27.25
C ASN A 283 -4.39 -12.53 -27.34
N TYR A 284 -5.39 -12.60 -28.23
CA TYR A 284 -6.44 -11.62 -28.38
C TYR A 284 -7.83 -12.16 -27.99
N GLN A 285 -7.85 -13.28 -27.29
CA GLN A 285 -9.05 -13.73 -26.59
C GLN A 285 -9.13 -13.03 -25.24
N TYR A 286 -10.25 -12.37 -24.98
CA TYR A 286 -10.52 -11.65 -23.74
C TYR A 286 -11.66 -12.33 -23.00
N GLU A 287 -11.40 -12.71 -21.75
CA GLU A 287 -12.36 -13.36 -20.87
C GLU A 287 -13.08 -12.33 -20.00
N TRP A 288 -12.39 -11.25 -19.66
CA TRP A 288 -12.88 -10.21 -18.77
C TRP A 288 -12.77 -8.82 -19.38
N LEU A 289 -13.56 -7.87 -18.88
CA LEU A 289 -13.40 -6.44 -19.16
C LEU A 289 -12.23 -5.88 -18.36
N GLY A 290 -11.01 -6.21 -18.79
CA GLY A 290 -9.80 -5.94 -18.03
C GLY A 290 -9.16 -4.59 -18.33
N TYR A 291 -8.03 -4.36 -17.64
CA TYR A 291 -7.28 -3.10 -17.59
C TYR A 291 -5.84 -3.29 -18.10
N ASN A 292 -5.10 -2.21 -18.25
CA ASN A 292 -3.65 -2.25 -18.37
C ASN A 292 -3.03 -1.64 -17.10
N LEU A 293 -2.79 -2.46 -16.08
CA LEU A 293 -2.29 -2.04 -14.76
C LEU A 293 -0.87 -2.55 -14.49
N LYS A 294 -0.13 -2.97 -15.53
CA LYS A 294 1.25 -3.44 -15.39
C LYS A 294 2.18 -2.29 -15.00
N PRO A 295 3.16 -2.52 -14.11
CA PRO A 295 4.24 -1.58 -13.89
C PRO A 295 5.19 -1.57 -15.08
N LEU A 296 6.00 -0.51 -15.19
CA LEU A 296 7.18 -0.51 -16.03
C LEU A 296 8.29 -1.34 -15.39
N GLU A 297 9.16 -1.92 -16.22
CA GLU A 297 10.32 -2.70 -15.76
C GLU A 297 11.28 -1.86 -14.91
N ILE A 298 11.45 -0.59 -15.24
CA ILE A 298 12.24 0.38 -14.47
C ILE A 298 11.69 0.53 -13.03
N GLN A 299 10.37 0.59 -12.85
CA GLN A 299 9.73 0.66 -11.53
C GLN A 299 10.04 -0.61 -10.72
N SER A 300 9.89 -1.77 -11.34
CA SER A 300 10.17 -3.06 -10.71
C SER A 300 11.66 -3.21 -10.34
N ALA A 301 12.56 -2.65 -11.14
CA ALA A 301 13.99 -2.62 -10.88
C ALA A 301 14.35 -1.80 -9.62
N ILE A 302 13.65 -0.68 -9.39
CA ILE A 302 13.76 0.09 -8.15
C ILE A 302 13.31 -0.77 -6.96
N LEU A 303 12.13 -1.39 -7.07
CA LEU A 303 11.54 -2.18 -5.98
C LEU A 303 12.47 -3.32 -5.57
N GLN A 304 13.08 -4.04 -6.52
CA GLN A 304 13.99 -5.12 -6.24
C GLN A 304 15.19 -4.68 -5.40
N ALA A 305 15.71 -3.46 -5.60
CA ALA A 305 16.77 -2.89 -4.78
C ALA A 305 16.27 -2.38 -3.40
N GLN A 306 14.99 -2.05 -3.30
CA GLN A 306 14.37 -1.55 -2.07
C GLN A 306 13.97 -2.68 -1.10
N ILE A 307 13.51 -3.82 -1.60
CA ILE A 307 13.03 -4.96 -0.78
C ILE A 307 14.05 -5.35 0.32
N PRO A 308 15.36 -5.52 0.04
CA PRO A 308 16.33 -5.88 1.07
C PRO A 308 16.53 -4.82 2.15
N LYS A 309 16.08 -3.58 1.92
CA LYS A 309 16.25 -2.45 2.84
C LYS A 309 15.06 -2.29 3.80
N LEU A 310 13.98 -3.03 3.60
CA LEU A 310 12.72 -2.88 4.33
C LEU A 310 12.91 -2.95 5.86
N GLU A 311 13.59 -3.97 6.37
CA GLU A 311 13.75 -4.13 7.83
C GLU A 311 14.53 -2.97 8.45
N LYS A 312 15.62 -2.55 7.79
CA LYS A 312 16.39 -1.38 8.23
C LYS A 312 15.56 -0.09 8.24
N PHE A 313 14.71 0.10 7.22
CA PHE A 313 13.82 1.26 7.16
C PHE A 313 12.75 1.21 8.25
N ASN A 314 12.20 0.04 8.53
CA ASN A 314 11.24 -0.13 9.61
C ASN A 314 11.86 0.08 10.99
N GLU A 315 13.10 -0.35 11.21
CA GLU A 315 13.87 -0.06 12.44
C GLU A 315 14.03 1.46 12.64
N ILE A 316 14.43 2.21 11.60
CA ILE A 316 14.52 3.67 11.66
C ILE A 316 13.16 4.29 11.99
N ARG A 317 12.09 3.82 11.36
CA ARG A 317 10.72 4.31 11.62
C ARG A 317 10.29 4.07 13.06
N ARG A 318 10.55 2.87 13.62
CA ARG A 318 10.29 2.56 15.04
C ARG A 318 11.10 3.46 15.96
N ASN A 319 12.38 3.64 15.70
CA ASN A 319 13.24 4.52 16.51
C ASN A 319 12.74 5.98 16.47
N ASN A 320 12.37 6.51 15.31
CA ASN A 320 11.80 7.86 15.18
C ASN A 320 10.47 7.97 15.93
N TYR A 321 9.63 6.94 15.85
CA TYR A 321 8.35 6.86 16.55
C TYR A 321 8.54 6.92 18.08
N ASP A 322 9.49 6.15 18.61
CA ASP A 322 9.77 6.06 20.03
C ASP A 322 10.29 7.38 20.61
N GLN A 323 11.03 8.19 19.83
CA GLN A 323 11.41 9.54 20.24
C GLN A 323 10.18 10.43 20.50
N PHE A 324 9.22 10.43 19.57
CA PHE A 324 7.98 11.18 19.74
C PHE A 324 7.14 10.61 20.89
N LEU A 325 6.99 9.30 20.98
CA LEU A 325 6.23 8.66 22.06
C LEU A 325 6.79 9.03 23.44
N THR A 326 8.11 8.95 23.59
CA THR A 326 8.82 9.35 24.83
C THR A 326 8.56 10.82 25.16
N TYR A 327 8.65 11.70 24.16
CA TYR A 327 8.37 13.12 24.33
C TYR A 327 6.94 13.38 24.84
N PHE A 328 5.94 12.81 24.18
CA PHE A 328 4.54 13.04 24.54
C PHE A 328 4.15 12.38 25.87
N LYS A 329 4.67 11.20 26.20
CA LYS A 329 4.46 10.55 27.50
C LYS A 329 5.02 11.35 28.69
N SER A 330 6.04 12.16 28.47
CA SER A 330 6.64 12.99 29.52
C SER A 330 5.81 14.23 29.87
N LYS A 331 4.69 14.48 29.18
CA LYS A 331 3.90 15.71 29.27
C LYS A 331 2.40 15.44 29.32
N ASP A 332 1.67 16.19 30.13
CA ASP A 332 0.21 16.20 30.15
C ASP A 332 -0.28 17.35 29.24
N LEU A 333 -0.54 17.01 27.96
CA LEU A 333 -0.89 17.97 26.92
C LEU A 333 -2.34 17.84 26.42
N GLY A 334 -3.12 16.89 26.95
CA GLY A 334 -4.45 16.59 26.43
C GLY A 334 -4.42 16.03 24.99
N ILE A 335 -3.34 15.34 24.66
CA ILE A 335 -3.12 14.72 23.35
C ILE A 335 -3.04 13.21 23.52
N LYS A 336 -3.90 12.47 22.84
CA LYS A 336 -3.81 11.00 22.77
C LYS A 336 -2.75 10.60 21.77
N THR A 337 -1.91 9.64 22.16
CA THR A 337 -0.93 8.96 21.31
C THR A 337 -1.12 7.45 21.44
N TRP A 338 -0.53 6.68 20.53
CA TRP A 338 -0.62 5.22 20.54
C TRP A 338 0.73 4.59 20.75
N GLU A 339 0.76 3.50 21.48
CA GLU A 339 1.95 2.67 21.64
C GLU A 339 2.07 1.69 20.47
N ILE A 340 3.29 1.34 20.12
CA ILE A 340 3.59 0.28 19.16
C ILE A 340 4.48 -0.77 19.82
N ASP A 341 4.47 -1.97 19.26
CA ASP A 341 5.40 -3.03 19.61
C ASP A 341 6.51 -3.19 18.55
N GLU A 342 7.45 -4.08 18.79
CA GLU A 342 8.58 -4.37 17.91
C GLU A 342 8.16 -4.96 16.55
N GLU A 343 6.95 -5.52 16.46
CA GLU A 343 6.40 -6.09 15.24
C GLU A 343 5.69 -5.07 14.36
N THR A 344 5.42 -3.88 14.86
CA THR A 344 4.75 -2.80 14.13
C THR A 344 5.72 -2.06 13.22
N SER A 345 5.34 -1.86 11.97
CA SER A 345 6.02 -0.97 11.01
C SER A 345 5.23 0.32 10.87
N PRO A 346 5.54 1.37 11.67
CA PRO A 346 4.71 2.56 11.71
C PRO A 346 4.86 3.39 10.43
N PHE A 347 3.73 3.75 9.83
CA PHE A 347 3.71 4.66 8.70
C PHE A 347 3.95 6.11 9.11
N ALA A 348 3.34 6.53 10.23
CA ALA A 348 3.47 7.85 10.80
C ALA A 348 3.23 7.82 12.33
N PHE A 349 3.52 8.92 13.02
CA PHE A 349 3.20 9.10 14.43
C PHE A 349 1.86 9.83 14.59
N PRO A 350 0.80 9.17 15.07
CA PRO A 350 -0.53 9.75 15.23
C PRO A 350 -0.64 10.61 16.49
N LEU A 351 -1.40 11.69 16.38
CA LEU A 351 -1.77 12.60 17.45
C LEU A 351 -3.27 12.90 17.35
N LEU A 352 -4.01 12.72 18.45
CA LEU A 352 -5.39 13.17 18.57
C LEU A 352 -5.50 14.23 19.67
N LEU A 353 -5.98 15.40 19.32
CA LEU A 353 -6.18 16.51 20.25
C LEU A 353 -7.53 16.34 20.94
N GLU A 354 -7.54 15.94 22.23
CA GLU A 354 -8.77 15.66 22.96
C GLU A 354 -9.19 16.82 23.88
N ASN A 355 -8.30 17.24 24.75
CA ASN A 355 -8.58 18.26 25.78
C ASN A 355 -7.58 19.41 25.74
N THR A 356 -7.28 19.90 24.52
CA THR A 356 -6.28 20.95 24.32
C THR A 356 -6.90 22.35 24.36
N LYS A 357 -6.10 23.34 24.81
CA LYS A 357 -6.46 24.77 24.73
C LYS A 357 -6.29 25.34 23.32
N PHE A 358 -5.77 24.55 22.40
CA PHE A 358 -5.49 24.88 21.00
C PHE A 358 -6.16 23.85 20.08
N ASN A 359 -6.34 24.18 18.83
CA ASN A 359 -6.83 23.25 17.81
C ASN A 359 -5.71 22.77 16.88
N ARG A 360 -6.04 21.78 16.04
CA ARG A 360 -5.10 21.22 15.05
C ARG A 360 -4.44 22.30 14.19
N LYS A 361 -5.22 23.30 13.73
CA LYS A 361 -4.70 24.37 12.87
C LYS A 361 -3.60 25.18 13.56
N HIS A 362 -3.74 25.51 14.82
CA HIS A 362 -2.71 26.25 15.56
C HIS A 362 -1.38 25.51 15.58
N LEU A 363 -1.42 24.20 15.85
CA LEU A 363 -0.22 23.35 15.89
C LEU A 363 0.41 23.15 14.50
N THR A 364 -0.42 22.84 13.50
CA THR A 364 0.09 22.62 12.13
C THR A 364 0.67 23.90 11.52
N ASP A 365 0.04 25.08 11.73
CA ASP A 365 0.57 26.35 11.25
C ASP A 365 1.91 26.70 11.93
N HIS A 366 2.10 26.32 13.20
CA HIS A 366 3.35 26.52 13.90
C HIS A 366 4.46 25.64 13.31
N LEU A 367 4.21 24.35 13.18
CA LEU A 367 5.16 23.40 12.60
C LEU A 367 5.53 23.74 11.15
N GLN A 368 4.57 24.19 10.37
CA GLN A 368 4.82 24.60 8.99
C GLN A 368 5.76 25.81 8.88
N ARG A 369 5.70 26.77 9.81
CA ARG A 369 6.65 27.90 9.85
C ARG A 369 8.09 27.45 10.06
N ASP A 370 8.27 26.35 10.83
CA ASP A 370 9.56 25.73 11.05
C ASP A 370 9.94 24.70 9.97
N LYS A 371 9.24 24.73 8.82
CA LYS A 371 9.44 23.83 7.68
C LYS A 371 9.22 22.35 7.99
N ILE A 372 8.33 22.04 8.95
CA ILE A 372 7.95 20.68 9.34
C ILE A 372 6.62 20.32 8.68
N GLU A 373 6.63 19.28 7.87
CA GLU A 373 5.43 18.75 7.23
C GLU A 373 4.61 17.88 8.18
N THR A 374 3.29 18.05 8.13
CA THR A 374 2.31 17.25 8.85
C THR A 374 1.21 16.78 7.90
N ARG A 375 0.44 15.78 8.29
CA ARG A 375 -0.74 15.31 7.54
C ARG A 375 -1.90 15.04 8.49
N VAL A 376 -3.10 14.99 7.94
CA VAL A 376 -4.29 14.42 8.59
C VAL A 376 -4.38 12.94 8.27
N LEU A 377 -5.25 12.18 8.94
CA LEU A 377 -5.45 10.77 8.62
C LEU A 377 -6.26 10.66 7.31
N PHE A 378 -5.55 10.71 6.19
CA PHE A 378 -6.09 10.53 4.84
C PHE A 378 -7.40 11.29 4.57
N GLY A 379 -8.50 10.55 4.27
CA GLY A 379 -9.82 11.13 4.08
C GLY A 379 -10.58 11.43 5.38
N GLY A 380 -10.05 11.07 6.57
CA GLY A 380 -10.87 11.11 7.78
C GLY A 380 -12.15 10.30 7.56
N ASN A 381 -13.32 10.87 7.86
CA ASN A 381 -14.59 10.22 7.54
C ASN A 381 -14.94 10.42 6.04
N LEU A 382 -14.79 9.35 5.25
CA LEU A 382 -15.03 9.37 3.81
C LEU A 382 -16.46 9.76 3.43
N MET A 383 -17.45 9.41 4.25
CA MET A 383 -18.86 9.74 3.99
C MET A 383 -19.12 11.25 3.98
N LEU A 384 -18.26 12.08 4.60
CA LEU A 384 -18.39 13.54 4.59
C LEU A 384 -17.90 14.16 3.28
N HIS A 385 -17.17 13.43 2.45
CA HIS A 385 -16.64 13.97 1.21
C HIS A 385 -17.69 14.09 0.11
N PRO A 386 -17.64 15.16 -0.72
CA PRO A 386 -18.61 15.36 -1.81
C PRO A 386 -18.70 14.19 -2.79
N ALA A 387 -17.61 13.45 -2.98
CA ALA A 387 -17.57 12.28 -3.87
C ALA A 387 -18.53 11.17 -3.40
N TYR A 388 -18.57 10.91 -2.10
CA TYR A 388 -19.43 9.89 -1.50
C TYR A 388 -20.87 10.41 -1.30
N ASN A 389 -21.03 11.65 -0.86
CA ASN A 389 -22.35 12.26 -0.70
C ASN A 389 -23.17 12.26 -2.00
N LYS A 390 -22.52 12.59 -3.13
CA LYS A 390 -23.18 12.55 -4.45
C LYS A 390 -23.59 11.14 -4.89
N LYS A 391 -23.01 10.10 -4.28
CA LYS A 391 -23.22 8.70 -4.58
C LYS A 391 -23.79 7.93 -3.38
N ALA A 392 -24.51 8.60 -2.48
CA ALA A 392 -25.05 8.01 -1.26
C ALA A 392 -25.97 6.79 -1.51
N HIS A 393 -26.51 6.64 -2.73
CA HIS A 393 -27.29 5.49 -3.14
C HIS A 393 -26.46 4.24 -3.49
N LEU A 394 -25.12 4.33 -3.51
CA LEU A 394 -24.21 3.22 -3.84
C LEU A 394 -23.54 2.61 -2.61
N TRP A 395 -23.78 3.12 -1.41
CA TRP A 395 -23.19 2.62 -0.18
C TRP A 395 -24.17 2.65 0.98
N GLU A 396 -23.88 1.87 2.00
CA GLU A 396 -24.62 1.83 3.24
C GLU A 396 -23.71 2.14 4.44
N SER A 397 -24.29 2.41 5.60
CA SER A 397 -23.52 2.56 6.83
C SER A 397 -24.17 1.76 7.96
N PHE A 398 -23.35 1.28 8.88
CA PHE A 398 -23.77 0.52 10.03
C PHE A 398 -23.28 1.17 11.32
N GLY A 399 -24.19 1.52 12.21
CA GLY A 399 -23.89 2.18 13.49
C GLY A 399 -23.64 3.67 13.37
N LYS A 400 -22.98 4.22 14.39
CA LYS A 400 -22.52 5.60 14.42
C LYS A 400 -21.06 5.67 13.94
N HIS A 401 -20.62 6.86 13.57
CA HIS A 401 -19.27 7.12 13.09
C HIS A 401 -18.60 8.25 13.88
N ASP A 402 -18.81 8.23 15.20
CA ASP A 402 -18.34 9.30 16.10
C ASP A 402 -16.80 9.36 16.13
N ASN A 403 -16.13 8.19 16.07
CA ASN A 403 -14.66 8.11 16.03
C ASN A 403 -14.10 8.68 14.72
N ALA A 404 -14.65 8.28 13.58
CA ALA A 404 -14.23 8.80 12.28
C ALA A 404 -14.45 10.33 12.16
N ASN A 405 -15.54 10.87 12.74
CA ASN A 405 -15.79 12.30 12.81
C ASN A 405 -14.75 13.00 13.69
N ASN A 406 -14.45 12.46 14.88
CA ASN A 406 -13.43 12.99 15.77
C ASN A 406 -12.04 13.00 15.11
N ILE A 407 -11.70 11.95 14.40
CA ILE A 407 -10.46 11.88 13.61
C ILE A 407 -10.44 12.96 12.53
N ALA A 408 -11.52 13.15 11.79
CA ALA A 408 -11.59 14.19 10.75
C ALA A 408 -11.35 15.60 11.32
N GLU A 409 -11.81 15.88 12.54
CA GLU A 409 -11.69 17.18 13.19
C GLU A 409 -10.34 17.37 13.90
N ASN A 410 -9.89 16.39 14.68
CA ASN A 410 -8.89 16.58 15.72
C ASN A 410 -7.59 15.80 15.52
N PHE A 411 -7.50 14.96 14.49
CA PHE A 411 -6.34 14.10 14.25
C PHE A 411 -5.31 14.77 13.33
N MET A 412 -4.04 14.57 13.67
CA MET A 412 -2.92 14.86 12.79
C MET A 412 -1.81 13.82 12.97
N MET A 413 -0.81 13.81 12.10
CA MET A 413 0.33 12.93 12.21
C MET A 413 1.64 13.59 11.81
N LEU A 414 2.72 13.15 12.49
CA LEU A 414 4.10 13.53 12.22
C LEU A 414 4.80 12.45 11.40
N GLY A 415 5.78 12.85 10.60
CA GLY A 415 6.55 11.92 9.78
C GLY A 415 7.62 11.18 10.58
N VAL A 416 7.56 9.86 10.57
CA VAL A 416 8.59 8.96 11.17
C VAL A 416 9.47 8.32 10.09
N SER A 417 9.28 8.69 8.83
CA SER A 417 9.94 8.08 7.68
C SER A 417 11.47 8.10 7.80
N GLN A 418 12.10 7.10 7.22
CA GLN A 418 13.54 6.92 7.14
C GLN A 418 14.31 8.06 6.42
N VAL A 419 13.61 9.02 5.83
CA VAL A 419 14.23 10.26 5.28
C VAL A 419 14.59 11.27 6.36
N ASN A 420 14.07 11.10 7.59
CA ASN A 420 14.33 11.96 8.73
C ASN A 420 15.34 11.27 9.65
N ASP A 421 16.51 11.86 9.75
CA ASP A 421 17.52 11.50 10.75
C ASP A 421 17.20 12.09 12.13
N MET A 422 18.02 11.77 13.13
CA MET A 422 17.81 12.24 14.51
C MET A 422 17.87 13.75 14.65
N GLU A 423 18.64 14.46 13.81
CA GLU A 423 18.70 15.91 13.84
C GLU A 423 17.34 16.52 13.45
N LYS A 424 16.70 15.98 12.41
CA LYS A 424 15.35 16.38 11.97
C LYS A 424 14.29 16.03 13.00
N ILE A 425 14.38 14.86 13.65
CA ILE A 425 13.46 14.47 14.73
C ILE A 425 13.59 15.42 15.92
N ASN A 426 14.83 15.76 16.34
CA ASN A 426 15.07 16.74 17.41
C ASN A 426 14.51 18.12 17.07
N LYS A 427 14.66 18.57 15.82
CA LYS A 427 14.05 19.83 15.33
C LYS A 427 12.52 19.84 15.51
N VAL A 428 11.84 18.73 15.24
CA VAL A 428 10.39 18.60 15.48
C VAL A 428 10.08 18.74 16.97
N ILE A 429 10.86 18.08 17.85
CA ILE A 429 10.68 18.13 19.31
C ILE A 429 10.89 19.56 19.83
N GLU A 430 11.91 20.27 19.36
CA GLU A 430 12.16 21.68 19.73
C GLU A 430 11.03 22.61 19.29
N ALA A 431 10.50 22.40 18.09
CA ALA A 431 9.35 23.14 17.59
C ALA A 431 8.08 22.87 18.42
N LEU A 432 7.84 21.62 18.80
CA LEU A 432 6.76 21.25 19.73
C LEU A 432 6.93 21.90 21.11
N ASP A 433 8.13 21.88 21.67
CA ASP A 433 8.42 22.58 22.95
C ASP A 433 8.15 24.08 22.86
N SER A 434 8.58 24.71 21.77
CA SER A 434 8.33 26.13 21.51
C SER A 434 6.84 26.44 21.41
N PHE A 435 6.04 25.54 20.84
CA PHE A 435 4.60 25.67 20.75
C PHE A 435 3.93 25.53 22.12
N PHE A 436 4.20 24.44 22.84
CA PHE A 436 3.50 24.13 24.09
C PHE A 436 3.86 25.08 25.25
N LYS A 437 5.00 25.80 25.19
CA LYS A 437 5.31 26.88 26.13
C LYS A 437 4.37 28.07 26.03
N LYS A 438 3.61 28.20 24.95
CA LYS A 438 2.67 29.32 24.70
C LYS A 438 1.24 29.01 25.11
N TRP A 439 0.94 27.73 25.33
CA TRP A 439 -0.41 27.22 25.62
C TRP A 439 -0.49 26.55 27.00
#